data_7d46bb84a178a8ec0c6fdfd29ac58247
#
_entry.id   7d46bb84a178a8ec0c6fdfd29ac58247
#
_cell.length_a   1.000
_cell.length_b   1.000
_cell.length_c   1.000
_cell.angle_alpha   90.00
_cell.angle_beta   90.00
_cell.angle_gamma   90.00
#
_symmetry.space_group_name_H-M   'P 1'
#
loop_
_entity.id
_entity.type
_entity.pdbx_description
1 polymer ?
#
loop_
_entity_poly.entity_id
_entity_poly.type
_entity_poly.pdbx_seq_one_letter_code
_entity_poly.pdbx_strand_id
1 'polypeptide(L)'
;MGVSDMAHARKPLIGVMPKYLTADRLPKTVSSCDSLLVADNYYQAIMAAGGIPVLLPITEDEAVYDEFFAMVDGFLLTGGADLDPSLYGGDCENDKLGVHVGKRERVEFRVLDFAFAHDVPILGICRGIQLLNVYKGGTLYEDLAEHLPELDEEGQPVKHWQDIDYSLPSHRVHLEEGSLLSNLLDTVEVTTNSMHHQGLRRLAEGIEVLAHGPGGLVEAIRVPELSFAVGLQWHPEYLGKHECMNRIFERFVAEAAAYRERR
;
A
#
# COMPACT_ATOMS: atom_id res chain seq x y z
N MET A 1 10.51 48.27 -6.26
CA MET A 1 9.25 47.45 -6.08
C MET A 1 9.70 46.00 -6.11
N GLY A 2 9.83 45.41 -4.92
CA GLY A 2 10.32 44.07 -4.77
C GLY A 2 9.23 43.08 -5.15
N VAL A 3 9.46 42.25 -6.16
CA VAL A 3 8.76 41.02 -6.36
C VAL A 3 9.25 40.11 -5.22
N SER A 4 8.37 39.82 -4.27
CA SER A 4 8.69 38.91 -3.18
C SER A 4 8.97 37.52 -3.79
N ASP A 5 10.22 37.10 -3.69
CA ASP A 5 10.64 35.69 -3.84
C ASP A 5 9.97 34.86 -2.75
N MET A 6 8.70 34.53 -2.95
CA MET A 6 8.14 33.34 -2.34
C MET A 6 8.70 32.18 -3.15
N ALA A 7 9.88 31.70 -2.77
CA ALA A 7 10.37 30.41 -3.22
C ALA A 7 9.25 29.41 -2.93
N HIS A 8 8.53 28.97 -3.96
CA HIS A 8 7.55 27.90 -3.83
C HIS A 8 8.33 26.67 -3.35
N ALA A 9 8.12 26.28 -2.10
CA ALA A 9 8.71 25.06 -1.59
C ALA A 9 8.37 23.94 -2.58
N ARG A 10 9.40 23.25 -3.07
CA ARG A 10 9.22 22.14 -4.04
C ARG A 10 8.24 21.13 -3.45
N LYS A 11 7.24 20.68 -4.24
CA LYS A 11 6.35 19.61 -3.83
C LYS A 11 7.13 18.31 -3.57
N PRO A 12 6.76 17.48 -2.57
CA PRO A 12 7.45 16.22 -2.33
C PRO A 12 7.29 15.25 -3.50
N LEU A 13 8.36 14.52 -3.82
CA LEU A 13 8.38 13.47 -4.82
C LEU A 13 8.03 12.14 -4.16
N ILE A 14 7.02 11.46 -4.67
CA ILE A 14 6.57 10.17 -4.17
C ILE A 14 6.91 9.07 -5.16
N GLY A 15 7.82 8.18 -4.78
CA GLY A 15 8.16 6.98 -5.55
C GLY A 15 7.01 5.98 -5.50
N VAL A 16 6.37 5.72 -6.64
CA VAL A 16 5.21 4.82 -6.74
C VAL A 16 5.67 3.49 -7.31
N MET A 17 5.50 2.42 -6.53
CA MET A 17 5.81 1.06 -6.95
C MET A 17 4.81 0.59 -8.02
N PRO A 18 5.27 0.22 -9.24
CA PRO A 18 4.39 -0.29 -10.28
C PRO A 18 4.06 -1.78 -10.09
N LYS A 19 2.99 -2.23 -10.73
CA LYS A 19 2.83 -3.64 -11.11
C LYS A 19 3.80 -3.97 -12.24
N TYR A 20 4.44 -5.14 -12.17
CA TYR A 20 5.25 -5.66 -13.26
C TYR A 20 4.43 -6.69 -14.03
N LEU A 21 4.24 -6.46 -15.31
CA LEU A 21 3.50 -7.36 -16.20
C LEU A 21 4.45 -7.90 -17.27
N THR A 22 4.56 -9.18 -17.33
CA THR A 22 5.33 -9.87 -18.38
C THR A 22 4.59 -9.82 -19.72
N ALA A 23 5.32 -9.81 -20.81
CA ALA A 23 4.75 -9.66 -22.17
C ALA A 23 3.69 -10.70 -22.53
N ASP A 24 3.81 -11.93 -21.99
CA ASP A 24 2.84 -13.02 -22.19
C ASP A 24 1.47 -12.78 -21.54
N ARG A 25 1.38 -11.84 -20.57
CA ARG A 25 0.17 -11.46 -19.86
C ARG A 25 -0.53 -10.26 -20.45
N LEU A 26 0.09 -9.61 -21.40
CA LEU A 26 -0.49 -8.46 -22.09
C LEU A 26 -1.06 -8.89 -23.45
N PRO A 27 -2.23 -8.33 -23.86
CA PRO A 27 -2.65 -8.46 -25.24
C PRO A 27 -1.55 -7.93 -26.19
N LYS A 28 -1.23 -8.69 -27.24
CA LYS A 28 -0.19 -8.29 -28.21
C LYS A 28 -0.46 -6.91 -28.85
N THR A 29 -1.72 -6.49 -28.84
CA THR A 29 -2.14 -5.15 -29.29
C THR A 29 -1.76 -4.02 -28.33
N VAL A 30 -1.43 -4.37 -27.06
CA VAL A 30 -1.03 -3.40 -26.04
C VAL A 30 0.48 -3.32 -25.93
N SER A 31 1.15 -4.48 -25.81
CA SER A 31 2.60 -4.54 -25.73
C SER A 31 3.15 -5.92 -26.13
N SER A 32 4.35 -5.95 -26.70
CA SER A 32 5.14 -7.15 -26.95
C SER A 32 6.35 -7.27 -26.01
N CYS A 33 6.45 -6.39 -25.02
CA CYS A 33 7.52 -6.39 -24.01
C CYS A 33 6.93 -6.30 -22.61
N ASP A 34 7.75 -6.65 -21.61
CA ASP A 34 7.40 -6.45 -20.21
C ASP A 34 7.05 -4.97 -19.94
N SER A 35 6.08 -4.75 -19.10
CA SER A 35 5.54 -3.42 -18.87
C SER A 35 5.36 -3.11 -17.39
N LEU A 36 5.54 -1.84 -17.04
CA LEU A 36 5.26 -1.30 -15.73
C LEU A 36 3.90 -0.59 -15.78
N LEU A 37 3.00 -0.94 -14.87
CA LEU A 37 1.65 -0.41 -14.83
C LEU A 37 1.32 0.16 -13.45
N VAL A 38 0.78 1.36 -13.41
CA VAL A 38 0.17 1.97 -12.21
C VAL A 38 -1.23 2.44 -12.56
N ALA A 39 -2.21 2.14 -11.72
CA ALA A 39 -3.54 2.68 -11.88
C ALA A 39 -3.53 4.20 -11.66
N ASP A 40 -4.19 4.94 -12.52
CA ASP A 40 -4.22 6.42 -12.50
C ASP A 40 -4.71 6.97 -11.15
N ASN A 41 -5.60 6.25 -10.48
CA ASN A 41 -6.15 6.64 -9.18
C ASN A 41 -5.06 6.92 -8.12
N TYR A 42 -3.97 6.15 -8.11
CA TYR A 42 -2.83 6.40 -7.20
C TYR A 42 -2.18 7.75 -7.49
N TYR A 43 -1.98 8.06 -8.78
CA TYR A 43 -1.38 9.33 -9.19
C TYR A 43 -2.30 10.50 -8.86
N GLN A 44 -3.60 10.36 -9.14
CA GLN A 44 -4.59 11.39 -8.83
C GLN A 44 -4.65 11.68 -7.33
N ALA A 45 -4.65 10.64 -6.48
CA ALA A 45 -4.67 10.79 -5.02
C ALA A 45 -3.41 11.54 -4.50
N ILE A 46 -2.21 11.17 -4.97
CA ILE A 46 -0.97 11.85 -4.60
C ILE A 46 -0.99 13.32 -5.07
N MET A 47 -1.40 13.58 -6.31
CA MET A 47 -1.45 14.95 -6.85
C MET A 47 -2.47 15.82 -6.13
N ALA A 48 -3.64 15.28 -5.80
CA ALA A 48 -4.66 15.96 -5.01
C ALA A 48 -4.16 16.33 -3.61
N ALA A 49 -3.35 15.45 -3.01
CA ALA A 49 -2.68 15.70 -1.73
C ALA A 49 -1.47 16.65 -1.81
N GLY A 50 -1.13 17.14 -3.01
CA GLY A 50 -0.05 18.11 -3.22
C GLY A 50 1.33 17.51 -3.49
N GLY A 51 1.45 16.19 -3.65
CA GLY A 51 2.68 15.49 -4.03
C GLY A 51 2.91 15.44 -5.55
N ILE A 52 4.08 14.96 -5.96
CA ILE A 52 4.42 14.63 -7.35
C ILE A 52 4.72 13.13 -7.41
N PRO A 53 3.84 12.31 -8.03
CA PRO A 53 4.10 10.89 -8.19
C PRO A 53 5.15 10.66 -9.28
N VAL A 54 6.11 9.78 -9.00
CA VAL A 54 7.12 9.33 -9.95
C VAL A 54 7.16 7.81 -9.96
N LEU A 55 7.16 7.22 -11.16
CA LEU A 55 7.20 5.76 -11.31
C LEU A 55 8.55 5.25 -10.85
N LEU A 56 8.56 4.28 -9.93
CA LEU A 56 9.77 3.61 -9.50
C LEU A 56 10.21 2.61 -10.59
N PRO A 57 11.46 2.67 -11.07
CA PRO A 57 11.96 1.72 -12.04
C PRO A 57 12.08 0.31 -11.45
N ILE A 58 11.85 -0.72 -12.27
CA ILE A 58 12.20 -2.11 -11.94
C ILE A 58 13.29 -2.54 -12.91
N THR A 59 14.53 -2.62 -12.46
CA THR A 59 15.73 -2.86 -13.23
C THR A 59 16.66 -3.86 -12.54
N GLU A 60 17.63 -4.38 -13.24
CA GLU A 60 18.74 -5.18 -12.67
C GLU A 60 19.95 -4.28 -12.32
N ASP A 61 19.91 -3.01 -12.69
CA ASP A 61 20.97 -2.04 -12.38
C ASP A 61 20.75 -1.43 -11.00
N GLU A 62 21.52 -1.90 -10.03
CA GLU A 62 21.45 -1.50 -8.64
C GLU A 62 21.80 -0.01 -8.41
N ALA A 63 22.69 0.57 -9.21
CA ALA A 63 23.10 1.96 -9.08
C ALA A 63 21.95 2.94 -9.38
N VAL A 64 20.97 2.52 -10.18
CA VAL A 64 19.76 3.31 -10.47
C VAL A 64 18.94 3.53 -9.19
N TYR A 65 18.91 2.57 -8.28
CA TYR A 65 18.13 2.69 -7.05
C TYR A 65 18.73 3.71 -6.08
N ASP A 66 20.05 3.72 -5.92
CA ASP A 66 20.71 4.65 -5.00
C ASP A 66 20.42 6.11 -5.40
N GLU A 67 20.48 6.41 -6.71
CA GLU A 67 20.15 7.73 -7.22
C GLU A 67 18.65 8.02 -7.14
N PHE A 68 17.79 7.05 -7.52
CA PHE A 68 16.34 7.25 -7.47
C PHE A 68 15.85 7.45 -6.04
N PHE A 69 16.30 6.64 -5.10
CA PHE A 69 15.89 6.75 -3.69
C PHE A 69 16.35 8.06 -3.07
N ALA A 70 17.53 8.55 -3.46
CA ALA A 70 17.99 9.86 -3.04
C ALA A 70 17.14 11.02 -3.56
N MET A 71 16.35 10.85 -4.62
CA MET A 71 15.49 11.90 -5.16
C MET A 71 14.11 11.96 -4.51
N VAL A 72 13.56 10.82 -4.07
CA VAL A 72 12.18 10.73 -3.57
C VAL A 72 12.10 11.09 -2.09
N ASP A 73 10.92 11.55 -1.68
CA ASP A 73 10.65 12.02 -0.33
C ASP A 73 9.70 11.08 0.43
N GLY A 74 9.15 10.07 -0.25
CA GLY A 74 8.29 9.02 0.31
C GLY A 74 8.01 7.91 -0.70
N PHE A 75 7.58 6.74 -0.23
CA PHE A 75 7.26 5.60 -1.06
C PHE A 75 5.81 5.16 -0.92
N LEU A 76 5.13 5.00 -2.06
CA LEU A 76 3.81 4.35 -2.15
C LEU A 76 3.98 2.93 -2.70
N LEU A 77 3.72 1.93 -1.86
CA LEU A 77 3.70 0.52 -2.23
C LEU A 77 2.28 0.16 -2.65
N THR A 78 2.07 -0.05 -3.95
CA THR A 78 0.74 -0.28 -4.52
C THR A 78 0.29 -1.73 -4.40
N GLY A 79 -1.01 -1.97 -4.57
CA GLY A 79 -1.58 -3.29 -4.74
C GLY A 79 -0.98 -4.07 -5.93
N GLY A 80 -1.35 -5.34 -6.08
CA GLY A 80 -0.84 -6.15 -7.19
C GLY A 80 -0.96 -7.64 -6.98
N ALA A 81 -0.12 -8.38 -7.68
CA ALA A 81 0.02 -9.82 -7.61
C ALA A 81 0.46 -10.28 -6.21
N ASP A 82 0.25 -11.55 -5.90
CA ASP A 82 0.60 -12.13 -4.60
C ASP A 82 2.10 -12.03 -4.30
N LEU A 83 2.44 -12.10 -3.02
CA LEU A 83 3.83 -12.28 -2.60
C LEU A 83 4.25 -13.74 -2.75
N ASP A 84 5.53 -13.95 -3.11
CA ASP A 84 6.11 -15.29 -3.13
C ASP A 84 5.94 -15.94 -1.75
N PRO A 85 5.23 -17.08 -1.64
CA PRO A 85 4.97 -17.73 -0.36
C PRO A 85 6.25 -18.14 0.38
N SER A 86 7.34 -18.36 -0.31
CA SER A 86 8.64 -18.66 0.32
C SER A 86 9.15 -17.51 1.21
N LEU A 87 8.71 -16.28 0.98
CA LEU A 87 9.10 -15.10 1.76
C LEU A 87 8.50 -15.09 3.18
N TYR A 88 7.38 -15.79 3.39
CA TYR A 88 6.69 -15.84 4.68
C TYR A 88 6.44 -17.25 5.21
N GLY A 89 7.07 -18.27 4.58
CA GLY A 89 6.93 -19.67 4.97
C GLY A 89 5.55 -20.25 4.63
N GLY A 90 4.92 -19.74 3.59
CA GLY A 90 3.67 -20.24 3.04
C GLY A 90 3.87 -21.50 2.19
N ASP A 91 2.75 -22.13 1.81
CA ASP A 91 2.75 -23.34 0.98
C ASP A 91 2.85 -22.96 -0.50
N CYS A 92 4.02 -23.20 -1.11
CA CYS A 92 4.27 -22.91 -2.53
C CYS A 92 3.44 -23.80 -3.50
N GLU A 93 2.84 -24.88 -3.01
CA GLU A 93 2.01 -25.80 -3.81
C GLU A 93 0.51 -25.48 -3.70
N ASN A 94 0.12 -24.46 -2.92
CA ASN A 94 -1.27 -24.06 -2.76
C ASN A 94 -1.82 -23.55 -4.10
N ASP A 95 -2.85 -24.22 -4.65
CA ASP A 95 -3.47 -23.92 -5.95
C ASP A 95 -4.31 -22.62 -5.95
N LYS A 96 -4.53 -22.02 -4.78
CA LYS A 96 -5.21 -20.71 -4.61
C LYS A 96 -4.28 -19.54 -4.78
N LEU A 97 -2.96 -19.78 -4.71
CA LEU A 97 -2.00 -18.70 -4.91
C LEU A 97 -2.12 -18.13 -6.32
N GLY A 98 -2.14 -16.82 -6.37
CA GLY A 98 -2.02 -16.09 -7.61
C GLY A 98 -0.57 -16.07 -8.11
N VAL A 99 -0.34 -15.23 -9.07
CA VAL A 99 1.00 -15.07 -9.61
C VAL A 99 1.81 -14.15 -8.73
N HIS A 100 3.03 -14.54 -8.42
CA HIS A 100 4.05 -13.70 -7.80
C HIS A 100 5.10 -13.25 -8.82
N VAL A 101 5.81 -12.15 -8.54
CA VAL A 101 6.76 -11.53 -9.46
C VAL A 101 8.05 -11.17 -8.73
N GLY A 102 9.00 -12.09 -8.69
CA GLY A 102 10.24 -11.96 -7.94
C GLY A 102 11.08 -10.72 -8.29
N LYS A 103 10.99 -10.20 -9.52
CA LYS A 103 11.65 -8.93 -9.87
C LYS A 103 11.10 -7.75 -9.08
N ARG A 104 9.76 -7.67 -8.94
CA ARG A 104 9.10 -6.63 -8.17
C ARG A 104 9.46 -6.75 -6.70
N GLU A 105 9.41 -7.95 -6.15
CA GLU A 105 9.69 -8.23 -4.74
C GLU A 105 11.10 -7.81 -4.34
N ARG A 106 12.11 -8.14 -5.16
CA ARG A 106 13.49 -7.70 -4.90
C ARG A 106 13.60 -6.18 -4.77
N VAL A 107 12.94 -5.45 -5.67
CA VAL A 107 12.97 -3.98 -5.64
C VAL A 107 12.22 -3.43 -4.42
N GLU A 108 11.07 -4.03 -4.08
CA GLU A 108 10.30 -3.63 -2.90
C GLU A 108 11.06 -3.84 -1.60
N PHE A 109 11.79 -4.96 -1.46
CA PHE A 109 12.65 -5.17 -0.29
C PHE A 109 13.77 -4.12 -0.22
N ARG A 110 14.38 -3.75 -1.33
CA ARG A 110 15.35 -2.65 -1.37
C ARG A 110 14.75 -1.29 -1.00
N VAL A 111 13.53 -1.01 -1.45
CA VAL A 111 12.79 0.19 -1.03
C VAL A 111 12.61 0.19 0.48
N LEU A 112 12.24 -0.94 1.07
CA LEU A 112 12.06 -1.07 2.52
C LEU A 112 13.39 -0.93 3.26
N ASP A 113 14.46 -1.61 2.81
CA ASP A 113 15.80 -1.47 3.40
C ASP A 113 16.24 0.00 3.45
N PHE A 114 16.07 0.72 2.35
CA PHE A 114 16.40 2.14 2.27
C PHE A 114 15.49 2.98 3.18
N ALA A 115 14.19 2.75 3.14
CA ALA A 115 13.24 3.51 3.93
C ALA A 115 13.47 3.34 5.43
N PHE A 116 13.73 2.13 5.90
CA PHE A 116 14.05 1.86 7.30
C PHE A 116 15.40 2.46 7.72
N ALA A 117 16.41 2.45 6.84
CA ALA A 117 17.71 3.03 7.14
C ALA A 117 17.69 4.58 7.23
N HIS A 118 16.74 5.24 6.57
CA HIS A 118 16.71 6.69 6.40
C HIS A 118 15.45 7.37 6.93
N ASP A 119 14.56 6.63 7.59
CA ASP A 119 13.26 7.11 8.10
C ASP A 119 12.38 7.74 7.00
N VAL A 120 12.37 7.12 5.79
CA VAL A 120 11.54 7.60 4.68
C VAL A 120 10.09 7.18 4.87
N PRO A 121 9.09 8.08 4.76
CA PRO A 121 7.68 7.73 4.89
C PRO A 121 7.20 6.69 3.86
N ILE A 122 6.39 5.73 4.35
CA ILE A 122 5.80 4.67 3.53
C ILE A 122 4.29 4.66 3.69
N LEU A 123 3.57 4.56 2.56
CA LEU A 123 2.17 4.15 2.51
C LEU A 123 2.06 2.85 1.71
N GLY A 124 1.60 1.76 2.36
CA GLY A 124 1.36 0.47 1.73
C GLY A 124 -0.13 0.22 1.51
N ILE A 125 -0.56 -0.09 0.28
CA ILE A 125 -1.97 -0.33 -0.06
C ILE A 125 -2.13 -1.75 -0.56
N CYS A 126 -3.12 -2.49 -0.03
CA CYS A 126 -3.47 -3.86 -0.37
C CYS A 126 -2.25 -4.81 -0.23
N ARG A 127 -1.61 -5.18 -1.31
CA ARG A 127 -0.35 -5.93 -1.26
C ARG A 127 0.75 -5.20 -0.46
N GLY A 128 0.72 -3.87 -0.42
CA GLY A 128 1.69 -3.06 0.34
C GLY A 128 1.65 -3.28 1.85
N ILE A 129 0.48 -3.46 2.47
CA ILE A 129 0.37 -3.83 3.90
C ILE A 129 0.93 -5.23 4.13
N GLN A 130 0.63 -6.16 3.22
CA GLN A 130 1.11 -7.55 3.29
C GLN A 130 2.64 -7.59 3.21
N LEU A 131 3.22 -6.82 2.30
CA LEU A 131 4.66 -6.69 2.14
C LEU A 131 5.33 -6.13 3.41
N LEU A 132 4.76 -5.09 4.03
CA LEU A 132 5.27 -4.52 5.29
C LEU A 132 5.31 -5.58 6.40
N ASN A 133 4.24 -6.36 6.55
CA ASN A 133 4.18 -7.43 7.54
C ASN A 133 5.22 -8.54 7.25
N VAL A 134 5.31 -8.98 6.00
CA VAL A 134 6.26 -10.04 5.58
C VAL A 134 7.70 -9.58 5.73
N TYR A 135 8.03 -8.35 5.33
CA TYR A 135 9.36 -7.77 5.49
C TYR A 135 9.82 -7.77 6.96
N LYS A 136 8.89 -7.52 7.89
CA LYS A 136 9.14 -7.55 9.33
C LYS A 136 9.12 -8.97 9.93
N GLY A 137 8.87 -10.02 9.13
CA GLY A 137 8.85 -11.42 9.55
C GLY A 137 7.47 -11.96 9.94
N GLY A 138 6.39 -11.26 9.57
CA GLY A 138 5.02 -11.77 9.69
C GLY A 138 4.66 -12.79 8.61
N THR A 139 3.42 -13.30 8.64
CA THR A 139 2.91 -14.27 7.67
C THR A 139 1.55 -13.85 7.12
N LEU A 140 1.12 -14.46 6.03
CA LEU A 140 -0.17 -14.20 5.38
C LEU A 140 -1.08 -15.42 5.45
N TYR A 141 -2.38 -15.18 5.37
CA TYR A 141 -3.35 -16.14 4.86
C TYR A 141 -3.20 -16.21 3.34
N GLU A 142 -3.03 -17.39 2.80
CA GLU A 142 -2.86 -17.60 1.37
C GLU A 142 -4.18 -17.46 0.61
N ASP A 143 -5.29 -17.85 1.26
CA ASP A 143 -6.65 -17.60 0.80
C ASP A 143 -7.57 -17.38 2.01
N LEU A 144 -8.23 -16.23 2.08
CA LEU A 144 -9.11 -15.86 3.19
C LEU A 144 -10.37 -16.72 3.23
N ALA A 145 -10.87 -17.18 2.09
CA ALA A 145 -12.07 -17.99 2.02
C ALA A 145 -11.90 -19.35 2.72
N GLU A 146 -10.66 -19.83 2.88
CA GLU A 146 -10.37 -21.06 3.61
C GLU A 146 -10.28 -20.88 5.13
N HIS A 147 -10.15 -19.63 5.60
CA HIS A 147 -9.77 -19.37 6.99
C HIS A 147 -10.72 -18.44 7.75
N LEU A 148 -11.47 -17.62 7.05
CA LEU A 148 -12.38 -16.64 7.66
C LEU A 148 -13.85 -17.03 7.46
N PRO A 149 -14.73 -16.58 8.38
CA PRO A 149 -16.16 -16.84 8.25
C PRO A 149 -16.73 -16.17 6.99
N GLU A 150 -17.70 -16.86 6.34
CA GLU A 150 -18.42 -16.32 5.19
C GLU A 150 -19.41 -15.20 5.55
N LEU A 151 -19.72 -15.06 6.84
CA LEU A 151 -20.67 -14.09 7.38
C LEU A 151 -19.99 -13.24 8.45
N ASP A 152 -20.33 -11.95 8.50
CA ASP A 152 -19.96 -11.06 9.59
C ASP A 152 -20.75 -11.33 10.88
N GLU A 153 -20.53 -10.52 11.92
CA GLU A 153 -21.22 -10.65 13.21
C GLU A 153 -22.74 -10.38 13.12
N GLU A 154 -23.17 -9.62 12.11
CA GLU A 154 -24.58 -9.37 11.80
C GLU A 154 -25.21 -10.41 10.86
N GLY A 155 -24.44 -11.45 10.45
CA GLY A 155 -24.87 -12.52 9.56
C GLY A 155 -24.96 -12.09 8.10
N GLN A 156 -24.22 -11.04 7.69
CA GLN A 156 -24.13 -10.61 6.30
C GLN A 156 -22.94 -11.27 5.60
N PRO A 157 -23.05 -11.61 4.30
CA PRO A 157 -21.95 -12.19 3.55
C PRO A 157 -20.74 -11.26 3.48
N VAL A 158 -19.57 -11.76 3.89
CA VAL A 158 -18.30 -11.06 3.75
C VAL A 158 -17.64 -11.49 2.46
N LYS A 159 -17.38 -10.52 1.59
CA LYS A 159 -16.61 -10.73 0.36
C LYS A 159 -15.38 -9.85 0.36
N HIS A 160 -14.21 -10.43 0.59
CA HIS A 160 -12.94 -9.71 0.48
C HIS A 160 -12.55 -9.43 -0.98
N TRP A 161 -13.19 -10.09 -1.94
CA TRP A 161 -13.16 -9.73 -3.37
C TRP A 161 -14.56 -9.34 -3.80
N GLN A 162 -14.85 -8.03 -3.76
CA GLN A 162 -16.17 -7.52 -4.08
C GLN A 162 -16.50 -7.67 -5.57
N ASP A 163 -17.78 -7.89 -5.87
CA ASP A 163 -18.32 -8.04 -7.22
C ASP A 163 -19.05 -6.78 -7.73
N ILE A 164 -18.91 -5.67 -7.01
CA ILE A 164 -19.43 -4.35 -7.36
C ILE A 164 -18.29 -3.40 -7.73
N ASP A 165 -18.62 -2.22 -8.25
CA ASP A 165 -17.63 -1.21 -8.61
C ASP A 165 -16.71 -0.87 -7.42
N TYR A 166 -15.41 -0.84 -7.64
CA TYR A 166 -14.41 -0.61 -6.60
C TYR A 166 -14.43 0.80 -6.01
N SER A 167 -15.13 1.74 -6.63
CA SER A 167 -15.41 3.05 -6.04
C SER A 167 -16.54 3.04 -5.00
N LEU A 168 -17.18 1.89 -4.80
CA LEU A 168 -18.24 1.70 -3.81
C LEU A 168 -17.69 0.89 -2.62
N PRO A 169 -18.05 1.25 -1.38
CA PRO A 169 -17.68 0.48 -0.20
C PRO A 169 -18.42 -0.87 -0.17
N SER A 170 -17.79 -1.90 0.39
CA SER A 170 -18.32 -3.25 0.49
C SER A 170 -18.51 -3.76 1.92
N HIS A 171 -17.66 -3.36 2.87
CA HIS A 171 -17.78 -3.76 4.26
C HIS A 171 -17.32 -2.68 5.25
N ARG A 172 -17.61 -2.89 6.53
CA ARG A 172 -17.18 -2.01 7.63
C ARG A 172 -15.82 -2.43 8.14
N VAL A 173 -15.04 -1.44 8.54
CA VAL A 173 -13.77 -1.60 9.22
C VAL A 173 -13.78 -0.77 10.50
N HIS A 174 -13.48 -1.41 11.62
CA HIS A 174 -13.38 -0.77 12.94
C HIS A 174 -11.93 -0.31 13.17
N LEU A 175 -11.77 0.98 13.44
CA LEU A 175 -10.48 1.60 13.74
C LEU A 175 -10.22 1.54 15.25
N GLU A 176 -9.00 1.18 15.64
CA GLU A 176 -8.59 1.20 17.03
C GLU A 176 -8.71 2.61 17.60
N GLU A 177 -9.43 2.76 18.71
CA GLU A 177 -9.68 4.06 19.34
C GLU A 177 -8.36 4.69 19.81
N GLY A 178 -8.16 5.97 19.48
CA GLY A 178 -6.92 6.69 19.77
C GLY A 178 -5.76 6.36 18.83
N SER A 179 -5.96 5.47 17.86
CA SER A 179 -4.95 5.15 16.85
C SER A 179 -4.68 6.35 15.92
N LEU A 180 -3.57 6.23 15.13
CA LEU A 180 -3.25 7.22 14.10
C LEU A 180 -4.43 7.39 13.12
N LEU A 181 -5.06 6.29 12.68
CA LEU A 181 -6.14 6.37 11.69
C LEU A 181 -7.43 6.91 12.30
N SER A 182 -7.84 6.47 13.50
CA SER A 182 -9.06 7.00 14.12
C SER A 182 -8.97 8.49 14.39
N ASN A 183 -7.80 8.99 14.81
CA ASN A 183 -7.54 10.41 14.98
C ASN A 183 -7.51 11.18 13.66
N LEU A 184 -6.91 10.59 12.60
CA LEU A 184 -6.83 11.21 11.29
C LEU A 184 -8.20 11.33 10.61
N LEU A 185 -9.00 10.26 10.71
CA LEU A 185 -10.30 10.18 10.04
C LEU A 185 -11.44 10.73 10.90
N ASP A 186 -11.18 11.03 12.17
CA ASP A 186 -12.15 11.55 13.15
C ASP A 186 -13.36 10.60 13.34
N THR A 187 -13.07 9.30 13.38
CA THR A 187 -14.06 8.24 13.56
C THR A 187 -13.40 6.95 14.03
N VAL A 188 -14.18 6.04 14.61
CA VAL A 188 -13.76 4.67 14.95
C VAL A 188 -14.34 3.62 14.00
N GLU A 189 -15.09 4.04 12.99
CA GLU A 189 -15.66 3.14 11.97
C GLU A 189 -15.65 3.79 10.59
N VAL A 190 -15.24 3.04 9.59
CA VAL A 190 -15.32 3.44 8.17
C VAL A 190 -15.89 2.31 7.33
N THR A 191 -16.46 2.63 6.18
CA THR A 191 -16.80 1.63 5.16
C THR A 191 -15.76 1.68 4.04
N THR A 192 -15.25 0.51 3.65
CA THR A 192 -14.15 0.38 2.69
C THR A 192 -14.53 -0.51 1.52
N ASN A 193 -13.78 -0.40 0.43
CA ASN A 193 -13.79 -1.38 -0.65
C ASN A 193 -12.86 -2.55 -0.34
N SER A 194 -13.00 -3.66 -1.07
CA SER A 194 -12.18 -4.85 -0.85
C SER A 194 -11.90 -5.58 -2.16
N MET A 195 -10.62 -5.82 -2.45
CA MET A 195 -10.13 -6.45 -3.68
C MET A 195 -8.93 -7.34 -3.38
N HIS A 196 -9.06 -8.25 -2.42
CA HIS A 196 -7.96 -9.13 -2.01
C HIS A 196 -8.50 -10.50 -1.59
N HIS A 197 -7.73 -11.54 -1.80
CA HIS A 197 -8.02 -12.89 -1.29
C HIS A 197 -6.99 -13.31 -0.23
N GLN A 198 -5.90 -12.58 -0.09
CA GLN A 198 -4.90 -12.76 0.96
C GLN A 198 -5.05 -11.68 2.03
N GLY A 199 -4.53 -11.95 3.23
CA GLY A 199 -4.53 -11.02 4.35
C GLY A 199 -3.48 -11.36 5.39
N LEU A 200 -3.30 -10.50 6.38
CA LEU A 200 -2.34 -10.70 7.44
C LEU A 200 -2.79 -11.84 8.36
N ARG A 201 -1.92 -12.85 8.59
CA ARG A 201 -2.20 -13.99 9.48
C ARG A 201 -1.51 -13.80 10.83
N ARG A 202 -0.19 -13.84 10.85
CA ARG A 202 0.62 -13.54 12.03
C ARG A 202 1.33 -12.22 11.82
N LEU A 203 1.05 -11.29 12.71
CA LEU A 203 1.75 -10.02 12.68
C LEU A 203 3.21 -10.20 13.12
N ALA A 204 4.09 -9.45 12.50
CA ALA A 204 5.45 -9.33 12.95
C ALA A 204 5.52 -8.58 14.28
N GLU A 205 6.58 -8.83 15.05
CA GLU A 205 6.81 -8.13 16.31
C GLU A 205 6.97 -6.62 16.09
N GLY A 206 6.38 -5.84 16.99
CA GLY A 206 6.44 -4.38 16.94
C GLY A 206 5.45 -3.72 15.98
N ILE A 207 4.64 -4.47 15.23
CA ILE A 207 3.58 -3.91 14.42
C ILE A 207 2.40 -3.50 15.31
N GLU A 208 1.93 -2.27 15.12
CA GLU A 208 0.73 -1.72 15.74
C GLU A 208 -0.47 -1.94 14.81
N VAL A 209 -1.53 -2.55 15.32
CA VAL A 209 -2.81 -2.68 14.60
C VAL A 209 -3.55 -1.35 14.67
N LEU A 210 -4.05 -0.89 13.53
CA LEU A 210 -4.85 0.33 13.43
C LEU A 210 -6.32 0.06 13.14
N ALA A 211 -6.64 -1.10 12.55
CA ALA A 211 -8.01 -1.43 12.18
C ALA A 211 -8.23 -2.93 11.98
N HIS A 212 -9.48 -3.34 12.26
CA HIS A 212 -9.99 -4.69 11.99
C HIS A 212 -11.22 -4.64 11.09
N GLY A 213 -11.27 -5.53 10.13
CA GLY A 213 -12.41 -5.82 9.29
C GLY A 213 -13.23 -7.01 9.80
N PRO A 214 -14.20 -7.49 8.99
CA PRO A 214 -15.02 -8.64 9.32
C PRO A 214 -14.18 -9.88 9.65
N GLY A 215 -14.67 -10.69 10.59
CA GLY A 215 -13.94 -11.88 11.06
C GLY A 215 -12.68 -11.59 11.86
N GLY A 216 -12.46 -10.33 12.26
CA GLY A 216 -11.27 -9.90 13.00
C GLY A 216 -10.01 -9.79 12.13
N LEU A 217 -10.15 -9.81 10.80
CA LEU A 217 -9.02 -9.61 9.89
C LEU A 217 -8.38 -8.24 10.14
N VAL A 218 -7.04 -8.22 10.26
CA VAL A 218 -6.33 -6.95 10.35
C VAL A 218 -6.33 -6.25 8.99
N GLU A 219 -6.92 -5.06 8.96
CA GLU A 219 -7.13 -4.25 7.75
C GLU A 219 -6.22 -3.01 7.68
N ALA A 220 -5.64 -2.60 8.81
CA ALA A 220 -4.65 -1.55 8.80
C ALA A 220 -3.60 -1.75 9.91
N ILE A 221 -2.37 -1.37 9.58
CA ILE A 221 -1.22 -1.43 10.50
C ILE A 221 -0.38 -0.16 10.44
N ARG A 222 0.38 0.05 11.51
CA ARG A 222 1.51 0.96 11.55
C ARG A 222 2.77 0.21 11.94
N VAL A 223 3.91 0.61 11.37
CA VAL A 223 5.24 0.17 11.79
C VAL A 223 5.91 1.34 12.52
N PRO A 224 5.91 1.33 13.89
CA PRO A 224 6.32 2.50 14.69
C PRO A 224 7.81 2.85 14.59
N GLU A 225 8.62 1.97 14.02
CA GLU A 225 10.06 2.20 13.81
C GLU A 225 10.34 3.33 12.83
N LEU A 226 9.37 3.66 11.96
CA LEU A 226 9.44 4.81 11.07
C LEU A 226 8.51 5.92 11.56
N SER A 227 8.88 7.16 11.30
CA SER A 227 8.04 8.33 11.59
C SER A 227 6.65 8.18 10.97
N PHE A 228 6.58 7.62 9.75
CA PHE A 228 5.34 7.27 9.08
C PHE A 228 5.52 6.01 8.22
N ALA A 229 4.95 4.89 8.65
CA ALA A 229 4.81 3.69 7.86
C ALA A 229 3.43 3.07 8.16
N VAL A 230 2.49 3.27 7.25
CA VAL A 230 1.10 2.83 7.37
C VAL A 230 0.78 1.88 6.24
N GLY A 231 0.16 0.76 6.58
CA GLY A 231 -0.38 -0.22 5.63
C GLY A 231 -1.89 -0.28 5.74
N LEU A 232 -2.58 -0.34 4.59
CA LEU A 232 -4.03 -0.47 4.46
C LEU A 232 -4.35 -1.64 3.55
N GLN A 233 -5.28 -2.52 3.94
CA GLN A 233 -5.68 -3.64 3.12
C GLN A 233 -6.67 -3.23 2.02
N TRP A 234 -7.50 -2.22 2.30
CA TRP A 234 -8.42 -1.64 1.30
C TRP A 234 -7.71 -0.67 0.35
N HIS A 235 -8.46 -0.14 -0.60
CA HIS A 235 -7.97 0.75 -1.66
C HIS A 235 -8.56 2.17 -1.54
N PRO A 236 -7.98 3.04 -0.71
CA PRO A 236 -8.48 4.41 -0.51
C PRO A 236 -8.42 5.26 -1.80
N GLU A 237 -7.53 4.93 -2.74
CA GLU A 237 -7.40 5.64 -4.02
C GLU A 237 -8.63 5.51 -4.93
N TYR A 238 -9.46 4.48 -4.75
CA TYR A 238 -10.76 4.37 -5.43
C TYR A 238 -11.87 5.10 -4.71
N LEU A 239 -11.69 5.43 -3.44
CA LEU A 239 -12.69 6.05 -2.57
C LEU A 239 -12.52 7.58 -2.47
N GLY A 240 -11.91 8.23 -3.44
CA GLY A 240 -11.62 9.67 -3.42
C GLY A 240 -12.85 10.60 -3.35
N LYS A 241 -14.06 10.07 -3.58
CA LYS A 241 -15.32 10.81 -3.33
C LYS A 241 -15.69 10.88 -1.83
N HIS A 242 -15.05 10.06 -0.99
CA HIS A 242 -15.18 10.08 0.45
C HIS A 242 -14.05 10.92 1.04
N GLU A 243 -14.34 12.15 1.46
CA GLU A 243 -13.32 13.12 1.91
C GLU A 243 -12.40 12.55 2.99
N CYS A 244 -12.89 11.70 3.89
CA CYS A 244 -12.08 11.09 4.91
C CYS A 244 -10.92 10.24 4.33
N MET A 245 -11.12 9.55 3.19
CA MET A 245 -10.07 8.72 2.58
C MET A 245 -8.94 9.55 1.97
N ASN A 246 -9.23 10.77 1.51
CA ASN A 246 -8.21 11.68 0.99
C ASN A 246 -7.23 12.14 2.08
N ARG A 247 -7.69 12.26 3.34
CA ARG A 247 -6.84 12.64 4.48
C ARG A 247 -5.67 11.69 4.69
N ILE A 248 -5.79 10.42 4.26
CA ILE A 248 -4.70 9.43 4.32
C ILE A 248 -3.55 9.87 3.40
N PHE A 249 -3.86 10.22 2.15
CA PHE A 249 -2.86 10.70 1.20
C PHE A 249 -2.33 12.08 1.59
N GLU A 250 -3.17 12.97 2.08
CA GLU A 250 -2.76 14.28 2.59
C GLU A 250 -1.74 14.14 3.74
N ARG A 251 -2.03 13.24 4.69
CA ARG A 251 -1.11 12.96 5.79
C ARG A 251 0.20 12.36 5.28
N PHE A 252 0.16 11.36 4.40
CA PHE A 252 1.35 10.74 3.83
C PHE A 252 2.22 11.76 3.08
N VAL A 253 1.62 12.61 2.23
CA VAL A 253 2.35 13.63 1.48
C VAL A 253 2.92 14.71 2.40
N ALA A 254 2.22 15.06 3.49
CA ALA A 254 2.74 15.96 4.50
C ALA A 254 3.97 15.39 5.24
N GLU A 255 3.95 14.09 5.56
CA GLU A 255 5.11 13.41 6.17
C GLU A 255 6.30 13.35 5.21
N ALA A 256 6.04 13.11 3.91
CA ALA A 256 7.08 13.17 2.88
C ALA A 256 7.68 14.59 2.75
N ALA A 257 6.86 15.64 2.85
CA ALA A 257 7.35 17.00 2.88
C ALA A 257 8.23 17.27 4.12
N ALA A 258 7.79 16.81 5.30
CA ALA A 258 8.56 16.93 6.53
C ALA A 258 9.88 16.13 6.49
N TYR A 259 9.86 14.93 5.91
CA TYR A 259 11.08 14.14 5.68
C TYR A 259 12.09 14.91 4.83
N ARG A 260 11.66 15.47 3.71
CA ARG A 260 12.52 16.26 2.83
C ARG A 260 13.18 17.45 3.55
N GLU A 261 12.47 18.11 4.47
CA GLU A 261 13.02 19.23 5.24
C GLU A 261 14.06 18.80 6.28
N ARG A 262 14.02 17.54 6.72
CA ARG A 262 14.98 16.98 7.70
C ARG A 262 16.25 16.43 7.06
N ARG A 263 16.25 16.05 5.80
CA ARG A 263 17.41 15.56 5.06
C ARG A 263 18.07 16.72 4.27
#